data_10d755994ef24ec69a9b580f1bd63b2d
#
_entry.id   10d755994ef24ec69a9b580f1bd63b2d
#
_cell.length_a   1.000
_cell.length_b   1.000
_cell.length_c   1.000
_cell.angle_alpha   90.00
_cell.angle_beta   90.00
_cell.angle_gamma   90.00
#
_symmetry.space_group_name_H-M   'P 1'
#
loop_
_entity.id
_entity.type
_entity.pdbx_description
1 polymer ?
#
loop_
_entity_poly.entity_id
_entity_poly.type
_entity_poly.pdbx_seq_one_letter_code
_entity_poly.pdbx_strand_id
1 'polypeptide(L)'
;AQYELDSARASYNAARQSRGISISANHTTQRGGYDDAQQAAPGIWTKGIGNNHANSLSASLPIFTGGKLSGAIKQAKANYQYNEVGVQRTYNEMRSTVTDGYFNMLQADNIQKLSAESVTRLEDHLKNVQAQYDVGVVAKVDVLRSQVELANAKQTLIQAENAYQVSEANMNKIVGLPMDTNLKLDNLLVYNAYDKNMDDCLAYAAEHRPELMQAKYGVDAAKGALMVARSGHMPQVAASATQQWSDSSWPGDDNGKWGVGVNVSMNVFDTGVTLSKIHGAEADLKKAEETYRNTVDSVNLDVRSNYLGLREAEKRISTTKLAVEQADEDYRIAQLRYMSGVGTNTDVLDAQVALTQAKTNYTQALYDYNTSKTALETSIGVPMENPVTA
;
A
#
# COMPACT_ATOMS: atom_id res chain seq x y z
N ALA A 1 3.75 5.03 5.84
CA ALA A 1 4.29 3.79 6.43
C ALA A 1 5.42 4.07 7.42
N GLN A 2 6.53 4.77 7.05
CA GLN A 2 7.64 5.02 7.97
C GLN A 2 7.22 5.85 9.19
N TYR A 3 6.49 6.95 9.01
CA TYR A 3 5.98 7.77 10.12
C TYR A 3 4.94 7.03 10.98
N GLU A 4 4.20 6.10 10.43
CA GLU A 4 3.30 5.22 11.18
C GLU A 4 4.07 4.25 12.07
N LEU A 5 5.17 3.69 11.55
CA LEU A 5 6.09 2.86 12.32
C LEU A 5 6.72 3.64 13.47
N ASP A 6 7.18 4.87 13.23
CA ASP A 6 7.76 5.74 14.27
C ASP A 6 6.73 6.07 15.35
N SER A 7 5.49 6.35 14.97
CA SER A 7 4.37 6.59 15.90
C SER A 7 4.05 5.32 16.72
N ALA A 8 3.98 4.16 16.07
CA ALA A 8 3.74 2.87 16.77
C ALA A 8 4.90 2.54 17.72
N ARG A 9 6.15 2.82 17.35
CA ARG A 9 7.33 2.67 18.19
C ARG A 9 7.27 3.58 19.42
N ALA A 10 6.87 4.84 19.26
CA ALA A 10 6.68 5.76 20.36
C ALA A 10 5.57 5.27 21.31
N SER A 11 4.45 4.79 20.76
CA SER A 11 3.35 4.22 21.54
C SER A 11 3.77 2.96 22.32
N TYR A 12 4.57 2.07 21.70
CA TYR A 12 5.13 0.91 22.40
C TYR A 12 6.08 1.32 23.54
N ASN A 13 6.94 2.31 23.29
CA ASN A 13 7.83 2.83 24.34
C ASN A 13 7.04 3.47 25.49
N ALA A 14 5.99 4.25 25.19
CA ALA A 14 5.09 4.82 26.21
C ALA A 14 4.41 3.72 27.04
N ALA A 15 3.91 2.67 26.39
CA ALA A 15 3.32 1.52 27.08
C ALA A 15 4.34 0.79 27.98
N ARG A 16 5.60 0.66 27.57
CA ARG A 16 6.67 0.10 28.42
C ARG A 16 6.99 0.97 29.61
N GLN A 17 7.11 2.29 29.38
CA GLN A 17 7.44 3.27 30.41
C GLN A 17 6.33 3.45 31.45
N SER A 18 5.07 3.14 31.10
CA SER A 18 3.95 3.19 32.05
C SER A 18 4.06 2.25 33.27
N ARG A 19 5.04 1.33 33.26
CA ARG A 19 5.46 0.56 34.44
C ARG A 19 6.34 1.34 35.41
N GLY A 20 6.89 2.45 34.99
CA GLY A 20 7.78 3.28 35.80
C GLY A 20 7.04 4.17 36.78
N ILE A 21 7.83 4.90 37.56
CA ILE A 21 7.31 5.92 38.46
C ILE A 21 6.80 7.12 37.65
N SER A 22 5.62 7.62 38.00
CA SER A 22 5.10 8.90 37.52
C SER A 22 5.16 9.96 38.64
N ILE A 23 5.64 11.14 38.31
CA ILE A 23 5.67 12.27 39.22
C ILE A 23 4.85 13.40 38.60
N SER A 24 3.89 13.93 39.38
CA SER A 24 3.04 15.03 38.97
C SER A 24 3.05 16.14 40.01
N ALA A 25 3.02 17.38 39.54
CA ALA A 25 2.86 18.56 40.37
C ALA A 25 1.56 19.26 39.98
N ASN A 26 0.75 19.62 40.99
CA ASN A 26 -0.48 20.36 40.78
C ASN A 26 -0.53 21.59 41.68
N HIS A 27 -1.03 22.68 41.14
CA HIS A 27 -1.37 23.90 41.85
C HIS A 27 -2.87 24.18 41.66
N THR A 28 -3.55 24.45 42.76
CA THR A 28 -4.97 24.80 42.73
C THR A 28 -5.21 26.05 43.55
N THR A 29 -5.85 27.03 42.97
CA THR A 29 -6.34 28.22 43.67
C THR A 29 -7.85 28.21 43.69
N GLN A 30 -8.42 28.23 44.88
CA GLN A 30 -9.88 28.27 45.06
C GLN A 30 -10.25 29.48 45.90
N ARG A 31 -11.34 30.13 45.53
CA ARG A 31 -11.99 31.14 46.33
C ARG A 31 -13.39 30.65 46.68
N GLY A 32 -13.64 30.46 47.91
CA GLY A 32 -14.92 29.99 48.41
C GLY A 32 -15.50 30.87 49.50
N GLY A 33 -16.77 30.77 49.75
CA GLY A 33 -17.43 31.48 50.83
C GLY A 33 -18.57 30.65 51.39
N TYR A 34 -18.96 30.97 52.59
CA TYR A 34 -20.11 30.40 53.26
C TYR A 34 -21.22 31.42 53.30
N ASP A 35 -22.42 31.08 52.85
CA ASP A 35 -23.60 31.96 52.91
C ASP A 35 -24.08 32.13 54.36
N ASP A 36 -23.92 31.11 55.19
CA ASP A 36 -24.25 31.13 56.60
C ASP A 36 -23.01 31.30 57.47
N ALA A 37 -23.18 31.95 58.63
CA ALA A 37 -22.12 32.09 59.59
C ALA A 37 -21.71 30.73 60.19
N GLN A 38 -20.38 30.41 60.10
CA GLN A 38 -19.80 29.21 60.69
C GLN A 38 -19.02 29.53 61.98
N GLN A 39 -19.06 28.65 62.94
CA GLN A 39 -18.36 28.84 64.21
C GLN A 39 -16.85 28.56 64.00
N ALA A 40 -16.03 29.62 63.97
CA ALA A 40 -14.57 29.55 63.82
C ALA A 40 -13.87 29.16 65.16
N ALA A 41 -14.46 29.48 66.29
CA ALA A 41 -14.04 29.09 67.62
C ALA A 41 -15.24 29.22 68.59
N PRO A 42 -15.22 28.64 69.79
CA PRO A 42 -16.32 28.77 70.77
C PRO A 42 -16.73 30.24 70.98
N GLY A 43 -17.94 30.57 70.52
CA GLY A 43 -18.49 31.93 70.63
C GLY A 43 -18.15 32.90 69.48
N ILE A 44 -17.38 32.47 68.47
CA ILE A 44 -17.00 33.30 67.32
C ILE A 44 -17.61 32.73 66.05
N TRP A 45 -18.55 33.48 65.45
CA TRP A 45 -19.23 33.15 64.21
C TRP A 45 -18.70 34.06 63.09
N THR A 46 -18.19 33.47 62.05
CA THR A 46 -17.67 34.20 60.90
C THR A 46 -18.42 33.84 59.63
N LYS A 47 -18.87 34.85 58.88
CA LYS A 47 -19.15 34.76 57.46
C LYS A 47 -17.89 35.14 56.72
N GLY A 48 -17.42 34.31 55.86
CA GLY A 48 -16.18 34.64 55.24
C GLY A 48 -16.04 34.15 53.80
N ILE A 49 -15.49 34.96 52.96
CA ILE A 49 -14.92 34.55 51.68
C ILE A 49 -13.43 34.30 51.94
N GLY A 50 -13.01 33.05 51.76
CA GLY A 50 -11.61 32.66 51.89
C GLY A 50 -10.98 32.25 50.58
N ASN A 51 -9.68 32.50 50.44
CA ASN A 51 -8.88 31.91 49.40
C ASN A 51 -8.18 30.67 49.96
N ASN A 52 -7.99 29.68 49.09
CA ASN A 52 -7.15 28.52 49.39
C ASN A 52 -6.23 28.28 48.19
N HIS A 53 -4.95 28.33 48.44
CA HIS A 53 -3.89 28.01 47.47
C HIS A 53 -3.27 26.69 47.92
N ALA A 54 -3.37 25.66 47.06
CA ALA A 54 -2.85 24.34 47.38
C ALA A 54 -1.87 23.86 46.29
N ASN A 55 -0.71 23.42 46.74
CA ASN A 55 0.32 22.79 45.92
C ASN A 55 0.42 21.31 46.30
N SER A 56 0.57 20.45 45.34
CA SER A 56 0.83 19.03 45.59
C SER A 56 1.88 18.47 44.63
N LEU A 57 2.78 17.69 45.18
CA LEU A 57 3.73 16.85 44.44
C LEU A 57 3.37 15.40 44.76
N SER A 58 3.05 14.62 43.73
CA SER A 58 2.64 13.23 43.87
C SER A 58 3.53 12.33 43.04
N ALA A 59 4.04 11.26 43.61
CA ALA A 59 4.73 10.16 42.91
C ALA A 59 3.90 8.89 43.03
N SER A 60 3.74 8.17 41.92
CA SER A 60 2.99 6.90 41.87
C SER A 60 3.78 5.86 41.11
N LEU A 61 3.84 4.65 41.64
CA LEU A 61 4.47 3.48 41.03
C LEU A 61 3.49 2.29 41.04
N PRO A 62 3.05 1.82 39.86
CA PRO A 62 2.23 0.60 39.78
C PRO A 62 3.07 -0.62 40.09
N ILE A 63 2.72 -1.35 41.18
CA ILE A 63 3.40 -2.57 41.60
C ILE A 63 2.75 -3.79 40.92
N PHE A 64 1.41 -3.85 40.96
CA PHE A 64 0.64 -4.93 40.35
C PHE A 64 -0.64 -4.35 39.75
N THR A 65 -0.95 -4.72 38.51
CA THR A 65 -2.11 -4.15 37.78
C THR A 65 -3.04 -5.24 37.22
N GLY A 66 -3.00 -6.46 37.84
CA GLY A 66 -3.84 -7.56 37.36
C GLY A 66 -3.63 -8.01 35.93
N GLY A 67 -2.48 -7.67 35.34
CA GLY A 67 -2.20 -7.94 33.92
C GLY A 67 -2.50 -6.79 32.96
N LYS A 68 -3.10 -5.67 33.41
CA LYS A 68 -3.46 -4.52 32.57
C LYS A 68 -2.26 -3.95 31.81
N LEU A 69 -1.17 -3.62 32.49
CA LEU A 69 0.04 -3.09 31.86
C LEU A 69 0.71 -4.12 30.96
N SER A 70 0.73 -5.39 31.34
CA SER A 70 1.30 -6.45 30.53
C SER A 70 0.51 -6.66 29.24
N GLY A 71 -0.83 -6.63 29.31
CA GLY A 71 -1.71 -6.70 28.16
C GLY A 71 -1.56 -5.49 27.24
N ALA A 72 -1.52 -4.27 27.81
CA ALA A 72 -1.29 -3.04 27.05
C ALA A 72 0.07 -3.03 26.32
N ILE A 73 1.13 -3.48 26.99
CA ILE A 73 2.47 -3.60 26.38
C ILE A 73 2.45 -4.65 25.27
N LYS A 74 1.80 -5.79 25.46
CA LYS A 74 1.66 -6.83 24.43
C LYS A 74 0.91 -6.30 23.21
N GLN A 75 -0.20 -5.60 23.44
CA GLN A 75 -0.97 -4.96 22.37
C GLN A 75 -0.14 -3.93 21.60
N ALA A 76 0.55 -3.02 22.32
CA ALA A 76 1.37 -1.99 21.69
C ALA A 76 2.58 -2.58 20.94
N LYS A 77 3.19 -3.67 21.47
CA LYS A 77 4.25 -4.42 20.78
C LYS A 77 3.74 -5.04 19.49
N ALA A 78 2.60 -5.69 19.52
CA ALA A 78 2.01 -6.30 18.34
C ALA A 78 1.66 -5.25 17.27
N ASN A 79 1.14 -4.08 17.68
CA ASN A 79 0.90 -2.95 16.78
C ASN A 79 2.20 -2.39 16.19
N TYR A 80 3.28 -2.30 16.97
CA TYR A 80 4.59 -1.91 16.46
C TYR A 80 5.08 -2.90 15.38
N GLN A 81 5.02 -4.21 15.65
CA GLN A 81 5.42 -5.25 14.71
C GLN A 81 4.52 -5.29 13.46
N TYR A 82 3.22 -5.02 13.60
CA TYR A 82 2.28 -4.85 12.48
C TYR A 82 2.73 -3.74 11.52
N ASN A 83 3.10 -2.57 12.07
CA ASN A 83 3.56 -1.43 11.26
C ASN A 83 4.98 -1.66 10.70
N GLU A 84 5.85 -2.38 11.40
CA GLU A 84 7.19 -2.76 10.91
C GLU A 84 7.07 -3.62 9.63
N VAL A 85 6.21 -4.63 9.64
CA VAL A 85 5.88 -5.43 8.45
C VAL A 85 5.11 -4.62 7.41
N GLY A 86 4.31 -3.63 7.85
CA GLY A 86 3.62 -2.69 6.98
C GLY A 86 4.56 -1.86 6.10
N VAL A 87 5.71 -1.47 6.62
CA VAL A 87 6.77 -0.81 5.82
C VAL A 87 7.27 -1.75 4.72
N GLN A 88 7.53 -3.02 5.04
CA GLN A 88 7.95 -4.01 4.04
C GLN A 88 6.90 -4.21 2.94
N ARG A 89 5.63 -4.28 3.33
CA ARG A 89 4.50 -4.34 2.39
C ARG A 89 4.48 -3.13 1.45
N THR A 90 4.65 -1.92 1.99
CA THR A 90 4.70 -0.69 1.18
C THR A 90 5.86 -0.69 0.18
N TYR A 91 7.03 -1.22 0.56
CA TYR A 91 8.15 -1.40 -0.38
C TYR A 91 7.80 -2.36 -1.51
N ASN A 92 7.15 -3.49 -1.22
CA ASN A 92 6.74 -4.45 -2.24
C ASN A 92 5.70 -3.85 -3.20
N GLU A 93 4.71 -3.12 -2.68
CA GLU A 93 3.71 -2.39 -3.47
C GLU A 93 4.35 -1.29 -4.35
N MET A 94 5.30 -0.54 -3.82
CA MET A 94 6.05 0.46 -4.56
C MET A 94 6.85 -0.17 -5.71
N ARG A 95 7.53 -1.29 -5.44
CA ARG A 95 8.24 -2.05 -6.47
C ARG A 95 7.31 -2.43 -7.62
N SER A 96 6.15 -3.03 -7.32
CA SER A 96 5.16 -3.38 -8.33
C SER A 96 4.74 -2.15 -9.14
N THR A 97 4.40 -1.05 -8.46
CA THR A 97 3.98 0.20 -9.12
C THR A 97 5.06 0.76 -10.05
N VAL A 98 6.33 0.76 -9.63
CA VAL A 98 7.46 1.23 -10.47
C VAL A 98 7.65 0.31 -11.67
N THR A 99 7.60 -1.01 -11.44
CA THR A 99 7.80 -2.00 -12.50
C THR A 99 6.67 -1.96 -13.53
N ASP A 100 5.42 -1.84 -13.08
CA ASP A 100 4.25 -1.71 -13.96
C ASP A 100 4.30 -0.40 -14.75
N GLY A 101 4.70 0.71 -14.11
CA GLY A 101 4.91 1.99 -14.76
C GLY A 101 5.98 1.91 -15.85
N TYR A 102 7.10 1.23 -15.57
CA TYR A 102 8.19 1.02 -16.52
C TYR A 102 7.75 0.19 -17.73
N PHE A 103 7.08 -0.95 -17.50
CA PHE A 103 6.61 -1.78 -18.61
C PHE A 103 5.51 -1.09 -19.43
N ASN A 104 4.65 -0.29 -18.80
CA ASN A 104 3.63 0.51 -19.50
C ASN A 104 4.30 1.53 -20.44
N MET A 105 5.32 2.26 -19.96
CA MET A 105 6.08 3.20 -20.79
C MET A 105 6.80 2.49 -21.92
N LEU A 106 7.38 1.32 -21.66
CA LEU A 106 8.08 0.52 -22.66
C LEU A 106 7.13 -0.04 -23.74
N GLN A 107 5.91 -0.44 -23.34
CA GLN A 107 4.86 -0.83 -24.28
C GLN A 107 4.45 0.33 -25.18
N ALA A 108 4.22 1.52 -24.60
CA ALA A 108 3.84 2.70 -25.34
C ALA A 108 4.94 3.13 -26.36
N ASP A 109 6.21 3.05 -25.98
CA ASP A 109 7.35 3.28 -26.87
C ASP A 109 7.38 2.30 -28.04
N ASN A 110 7.16 0.99 -27.77
CA ASN A 110 7.12 0.00 -28.84
C ASN A 110 5.93 0.19 -29.77
N ILE A 111 4.74 0.54 -29.25
CA ILE A 111 3.55 0.84 -30.08
C ILE A 111 3.78 2.09 -30.93
N GLN A 112 4.40 3.13 -30.40
CA GLN A 112 4.77 4.32 -31.16
C GLN A 112 5.71 3.97 -32.32
N LYS A 113 6.75 3.19 -32.06
CA LYS A 113 7.69 2.72 -33.11
C LYS A 113 7.01 1.90 -34.19
N LEU A 114 6.11 0.97 -33.79
CA LEU A 114 5.32 0.17 -34.74
C LEU A 114 4.37 1.04 -35.60
N SER A 115 3.76 2.06 -34.99
CA SER A 115 2.89 2.99 -35.71
C SER A 115 3.69 3.86 -36.70
N ALA A 116 4.89 4.32 -36.34
CA ALA A 116 5.79 5.05 -37.24
C ALA A 116 6.26 4.17 -38.40
N GLU A 117 6.60 2.89 -38.14
CA GLU A 117 6.97 1.93 -39.19
C GLU A 117 5.79 1.69 -40.16
N SER A 118 4.55 1.59 -39.64
CA SER A 118 3.33 1.45 -40.45
C SER A 118 3.14 2.68 -41.39
N VAL A 119 3.30 3.89 -40.86
CA VAL A 119 3.23 5.12 -41.67
C VAL A 119 4.24 5.10 -42.77
N THR A 120 5.51 4.76 -42.48
CA THR A 120 6.59 4.71 -43.48
C THR A 120 6.25 3.71 -44.60
N ARG A 121 5.78 2.50 -44.28
CA ARG A 121 5.37 1.49 -45.26
C ARG A 121 4.21 1.96 -46.15
N LEU A 122 3.23 2.64 -45.57
CA LEU A 122 2.09 3.16 -46.33
C LEU A 122 2.46 4.39 -47.17
N GLU A 123 3.42 5.19 -46.77
CA GLU A 123 3.98 6.27 -47.59
C GLU A 123 4.70 5.70 -48.83
N ASP A 124 5.54 4.67 -48.65
CA ASP A 124 6.23 3.99 -49.74
C ASP A 124 5.22 3.30 -50.67
N HIS A 125 4.18 2.66 -50.10
CA HIS A 125 3.13 2.04 -50.90
C HIS A 125 2.35 3.08 -51.73
N LEU A 126 1.91 4.18 -51.14
CA LEU A 126 1.21 5.25 -51.83
C LEU A 126 2.05 5.84 -52.95
N LYS A 127 3.34 6.04 -52.72
CA LYS A 127 4.27 6.50 -53.76
C LYS A 127 4.31 5.56 -54.97
N ASN A 128 4.33 4.25 -54.75
CA ASN A 128 4.30 3.24 -55.79
C ASN A 128 2.95 3.23 -56.52
N VAL A 129 1.82 3.30 -55.81
CA VAL A 129 0.46 3.35 -56.39
C VAL A 129 0.29 4.62 -57.23
N GLN A 130 0.77 5.78 -56.74
CA GLN A 130 0.72 7.05 -57.51
C GLN A 130 1.53 6.95 -58.82
N ALA A 131 2.75 6.39 -58.78
CA ALA A 131 3.56 6.22 -59.98
C ALA A 131 2.87 5.29 -61.01
N GLN A 132 2.18 4.22 -60.57
CA GLN A 132 1.43 3.33 -61.47
C GLN A 132 0.18 4.04 -62.04
N TYR A 133 -0.48 4.92 -61.29
CA TYR A 133 -1.59 5.72 -61.76
C TYR A 133 -1.15 6.72 -62.83
N ASP A 134 -0.01 7.40 -62.62
CA ASP A 134 0.51 8.41 -63.54
C ASP A 134 0.86 7.83 -64.90
N VAL A 135 1.21 6.52 -64.98
CA VAL A 135 1.42 5.79 -66.23
C VAL A 135 0.20 5.02 -66.72
N GLY A 136 -0.97 5.15 -66.04
CA GLY A 136 -2.26 4.58 -66.45
C GLY A 136 -2.47 3.09 -66.15
N VAL A 137 -1.64 2.47 -65.27
CA VAL A 137 -1.72 1.04 -64.92
C VAL A 137 -2.83 0.76 -63.89
N VAL A 138 -3.07 1.70 -62.93
CA VAL A 138 -4.06 1.54 -61.87
C VAL A 138 -5.14 2.65 -61.88
N ALA A 139 -6.26 2.41 -61.24
CA ALA A 139 -7.38 3.35 -61.19
C ALA A 139 -7.14 4.41 -60.10
N LYS A 140 -7.72 5.60 -60.25
CA LYS A 140 -7.67 6.69 -59.26
C LYS A 140 -8.20 6.26 -57.88
N VAL A 141 -9.14 5.29 -57.86
CA VAL A 141 -9.70 4.75 -56.59
C VAL A 141 -8.62 4.10 -55.71
N ASP A 142 -7.60 3.48 -56.31
CA ASP A 142 -6.52 2.85 -55.56
C ASP A 142 -5.64 3.88 -54.88
N VAL A 143 -5.36 5.00 -55.55
CA VAL A 143 -4.64 6.15 -54.97
C VAL A 143 -5.45 6.71 -53.78
N LEU A 144 -6.74 6.95 -53.94
CA LEU A 144 -7.59 7.52 -52.91
C LEU A 144 -7.70 6.56 -51.68
N ARG A 145 -7.81 5.26 -51.93
CA ARG A 145 -7.78 4.26 -50.81
C ARG A 145 -6.46 4.28 -50.05
N SER A 146 -5.35 4.27 -50.74
CA SER A 146 -4.01 4.33 -50.13
C SER A 146 -3.80 5.66 -49.35
N GLN A 147 -4.34 6.77 -49.84
CA GLN A 147 -4.34 8.04 -49.10
C GLN A 147 -5.14 8.01 -47.83
N VAL A 148 -6.32 7.37 -47.85
CA VAL A 148 -7.16 7.20 -46.64
C VAL A 148 -6.45 6.34 -45.61
N GLU A 149 -5.87 5.21 -46.02
CA GLU A 149 -5.13 4.35 -45.11
C GLU A 149 -3.90 5.03 -44.50
N LEU A 150 -3.16 5.79 -45.31
CA LEU A 150 -2.04 6.61 -44.78
C LEU A 150 -2.54 7.64 -43.76
N ALA A 151 -3.66 8.30 -44.01
CA ALA A 151 -4.25 9.27 -43.08
C ALA A 151 -4.66 8.61 -41.75
N ASN A 152 -5.27 7.41 -41.81
CA ASN A 152 -5.62 6.61 -40.63
C ASN A 152 -4.37 6.21 -39.84
N ALA A 153 -3.29 5.75 -40.52
CA ALA A 153 -2.04 5.40 -39.87
C ALA A 153 -1.37 6.61 -39.19
N LYS A 154 -1.38 7.78 -39.84
CA LYS A 154 -0.87 9.03 -39.25
C LYS A 154 -1.68 9.43 -37.99
N GLN A 155 -3.01 9.29 -38.02
CA GLN A 155 -3.84 9.51 -36.84
C GLN A 155 -3.45 8.54 -35.70
N THR A 156 -3.26 7.27 -36.01
CA THR A 156 -2.82 6.26 -35.02
C THR A 156 -1.46 6.59 -34.42
N LEU A 157 -0.53 7.06 -35.24
CA LEU A 157 0.80 7.50 -34.77
C LEU A 157 0.69 8.69 -33.79
N ILE A 158 -0.12 9.71 -34.10
CA ILE A 158 -0.35 10.84 -33.19
C ILE A 158 -0.90 10.39 -31.86
N GLN A 159 -1.84 9.41 -31.86
CA GLN A 159 -2.37 8.84 -30.63
C GLN A 159 -1.30 8.07 -29.84
N ALA A 160 -0.46 7.31 -30.53
CA ALA A 160 0.63 6.56 -29.91
C ALA A 160 1.72 7.48 -29.31
N GLU A 161 2.07 8.57 -30.00
CA GLU A 161 2.98 9.61 -29.49
C GLU A 161 2.44 10.25 -28.21
N ASN A 162 1.15 10.61 -28.18
CA ASN A 162 0.52 11.15 -26.98
C ASN A 162 0.51 10.11 -25.83
N ALA A 163 0.20 8.85 -26.13
CA ALA A 163 0.20 7.78 -25.13
C ALA A 163 1.59 7.57 -24.52
N TYR A 164 2.65 7.64 -25.32
CA TYR A 164 4.03 7.58 -24.84
C TYR A 164 4.35 8.76 -23.90
N GLN A 165 4.06 10.00 -24.30
CA GLN A 165 4.29 11.18 -23.47
C GLN A 165 3.54 11.11 -22.12
N VAL A 166 2.29 10.66 -22.13
CA VAL A 166 1.50 10.47 -20.91
C VAL A 166 2.11 9.38 -20.02
N SER A 167 2.58 8.27 -20.61
CA SER A 167 3.22 7.19 -19.85
C SER A 167 4.57 7.63 -19.24
N GLU A 168 5.34 8.45 -19.96
CA GLU A 168 6.58 9.06 -19.48
C GLU A 168 6.33 10.00 -18.29
N ALA A 169 5.33 10.89 -18.39
CA ALA A 169 4.94 11.78 -17.31
C ALA A 169 4.45 10.99 -16.07
N ASN A 170 3.70 9.89 -16.27
CA ASN A 170 3.29 9.01 -15.18
C ASN A 170 4.48 8.33 -14.51
N MET A 171 5.45 7.84 -15.28
CA MET A 171 6.67 7.24 -14.73
C MET A 171 7.49 8.28 -13.94
N ASN A 172 7.65 9.50 -14.45
CA ASN A 172 8.31 10.60 -13.75
C ASN A 172 7.63 10.89 -12.41
N LYS A 173 6.28 10.91 -12.37
CA LYS A 173 5.52 11.05 -11.13
C LYS A 173 5.79 9.91 -10.14
N ILE A 174 5.84 8.66 -10.60
CA ILE A 174 6.08 7.49 -9.75
C ILE A 174 7.47 7.56 -9.09
N VAL A 175 8.50 7.96 -9.86
CA VAL A 175 9.89 8.06 -9.35
C VAL A 175 10.21 9.41 -8.69
N GLY A 176 9.25 10.35 -8.70
CA GLY A 176 9.42 11.66 -8.05
C GLY A 176 10.26 12.66 -8.83
N LEU A 177 10.36 12.51 -10.14
CA LEU A 177 11.05 13.44 -11.04
C LEU A 177 10.08 14.52 -11.58
N PRO A 178 10.57 15.67 -12.09
CA PRO A 178 9.76 16.60 -12.85
C PRO A 178 9.07 15.89 -14.03
N MET A 179 7.78 16.20 -14.28
CA MET A 179 6.95 15.47 -15.26
C MET A 179 7.42 15.58 -16.71
N ASP A 180 8.25 16.55 -17.01
CA ASP A 180 8.86 16.85 -18.33
C ASP A 180 10.26 16.27 -18.50
N THR A 181 10.72 15.44 -17.56
CA THR A 181 12.03 14.80 -17.64
C THR A 181 12.02 13.69 -18.70
N ASN A 182 12.93 13.79 -19.68
CA ASN A 182 13.11 12.74 -20.69
C ASN A 182 13.80 11.51 -20.07
N LEU A 183 13.15 10.37 -20.14
CA LEU A 183 13.66 9.10 -19.66
C LEU A 183 14.25 8.28 -20.80
N LYS A 184 15.41 7.67 -20.58
CA LYS A 184 15.97 6.68 -21.52
C LYS A 184 15.58 5.28 -21.05
N LEU A 185 14.89 4.54 -21.92
CA LEU A 185 14.51 3.17 -21.69
C LEU A 185 15.52 2.20 -22.28
N ASP A 186 15.93 1.21 -21.47
CA ASP A 186 16.52 -0.01 -22.02
C ASP A 186 15.38 -0.95 -22.43
N ASN A 187 15.37 -1.43 -23.66
CA ASN A 187 14.30 -2.28 -24.16
C ASN A 187 14.43 -3.69 -23.59
N LEU A 188 13.70 -3.93 -22.49
CA LEU A 188 13.69 -5.18 -21.74
C LEU A 188 12.36 -5.96 -21.85
N LEU A 189 11.50 -5.68 -22.84
CA LEU A 189 10.35 -6.54 -23.16
C LEU A 189 10.85 -7.86 -23.75
N VAL A 190 11.47 -8.67 -22.88
CA VAL A 190 12.04 -9.98 -23.26
C VAL A 190 11.27 -11.06 -22.51
N TYR A 191 11.04 -12.17 -23.18
CA TYR A 191 10.53 -13.38 -22.55
C TYR A 191 11.67 -14.11 -21.82
N ASN A 192 11.53 -14.23 -20.50
CA ASN A 192 12.37 -15.08 -19.66
C ASN A 192 11.47 -16.09 -18.93
N ALA A 193 11.64 -17.37 -19.21
CA ALA A 193 10.79 -18.43 -18.63
C ALA A 193 10.78 -18.38 -17.10
N TYR A 194 9.62 -18.69 -16.52
CA TYR A 194 9.42 -18.78 -15.07
C TYR A 194 9.30 -20.26 -14.66
N ASP A 195 10.32 -20.78 -13.97
CA ASP A 195 10.49 -22.22 -13.75
C ASP A 195 9.82 -22.77 -12.47
N LYS A 196 9.34 -21.89 -11.56
CA LYS A 196 8.69 -22.34 -10.32
C LYS A 196 7.28 -22.88 -10.60
N ASN A 197 6.90 -23.94 -9.88
CA ASN A 197 5.55 -24.47 -9.92
C ASN A 197 4.60 -23.72 -8.94
N MET A 198 3.29 -24.00 -9.03
CA MET A 198 2.29 -23.36 -8.19
C MET A 198 2.47 -23.67 -6.69
N ASP A 199 2.81 -24.92 -6.36
CA ASP A 199 2.93 -25.35 -4.97
C ASP A 199 4.14 -24.70 -4.30
N ASP A 200 5.25 -24.52 -5.01
CA ASP A 200 6.41 -23.76 -4.53
C ASP A 200 6.07 -22.29 -4.28
N CYS A 201 5.27 -21.69 -5.17
CA CYS A 201 4.80 -20.31 -5.02
C CYS A 201 3.91 -20.16 -3.78
N LEU A 202 2.98 -21.08 -3.55
CA LEU A 202 2.08 -21.07 -2.38
C LEU A 202 2.87 -21.28 -1.08
N ALA A 203 3.81 -22.23 -1.07
CA ALA A 203 4.66 -22.48 0.10
C ALA A 203 5.50 -21.24 0.44
N TYR A 204 6.12 -20.62 -0.55
CA TYR A 204 6.91 -19.41 -0.36
C TYR A 204 6.06 -18.23 0.16
N ALA A 205 4.86 -18.03 -0.39
CA ALA A 205 3.94 -16.98 0.03
C ALA A 205 3.50 -17.15 1.49
N ALA A 206 3.27 -18.38 1.94
CA ALA A 206 2.86 -18.68 3.32
C ALA A 206 3.90 -18.22 4.35
N GLU A 207 5.19 -18.18 3.98
CA GLU A 207 6.29 -17.80 4.88
C GLU A 207 6.69 -16.31 4.73
N HIS A 208 6.53 -15.73 3.53
CA HIS A 208 7.13 -14.43 3.20
C HIS A 208 6.11 -13.30 2.96
N ARG A 209 4.82 -13.63 2.89
CA ARG A 209 3.79 -12.60 2.61
C ARG A 209 3.57 -11.69 3.83
N PRO A 210 3.83 -10.37 3.69
CA PRO A 210 3.69 -9.42 4.79
C PRO A 210 2.28 -9.38 5.38
N GLU A 211 1.24 -9.53 4.57
CA GLU A 211 -0.16 -9.48 5.01
C GLU A 211 -0.51 -10.60 5.99
N LEU A 212 0.07 -11.79 5.82
CA LEU A 212 -0.12 -12.91 6.76
C LEU A 212 0.51 -12.59 8.11
N MET A 213 1.71 -12.01 8.10
CA MET A 213 2.39 -11.55 9.31
C MET A 213 1.61 -10.43 10.00
N GLN A 214 1.10 -9.45 9.25
CA GLN A 214 0.26 -8.38 9.78
C GLN A 214 -1.02 -8.94 10.44
N ALA A 215 -1.73 -9.83 9.77
CA ALA A 215 -2.93 -10.45 10.32
C ALA A 215 -2.63 -11.25 11.61
N LYS A 216 -1.49 -11.94 11.69
CA LYS A 216 -1.01 -12.63 12.89
C LYS A 216 -0.75 -11.65 14.05
N TYR A 217 -0.09 -10.53 13.78
CA TYR A 217 0.10 -9.48 14.79
C TYR A 217 -1.21 -8.83 15.21
N GLY A 218 -2.21 -8.74 14.34
CA GLY A 218 -3.57 -8.34 14.67
C GLY A 218 -4.21 -9.27 15.73
N VAL A 219 -4.05 -10.57 15.57
CA VAL A 219 -4.48 -11.57 16.57
C VAL A 219 -3.74 -11.37 17.90
N ASP A 220 -2.42 -11.13 17.87
CA ASP A 220 -1.63 -10.91 19.09
C ASP A 220 -1.99 -9.60 19.79
N ALA A 221 -2.36 -8.56 19.05
CA ALA A 221 -2.89 -7.32 19.61
C ALA A 221 -4.24 -7.56 20.31
N ALA A 222 -5.16 -8.31 19.69
CA ALA A 222 -6.43 -8.69 20.28
C ALA A 222 -6.27 -9.54 21.57
N LYS A 223 -5.30 -10.48 21.60
CA LYS A 223 -4.92 -11.20 22.82
C LYS A 223 -4.44 -10.25 23.93
N GLY A 224 -3.67 -9.22 23.58
CA GLY A 224 -3.26 -8.18 24.50
C GLY A 224 -4.43 -7.40 25.07
N ALA A 225 -5.38 -7.01 24.23
CA ALA A 225 -6.61 -6.31 24.61
C ALA A 225 -7.49 -7.17 25.56
N LEU A 226 -7.61 -8.48 25.29
CA LEU A 226 -8.33 -9.41 26.16
C LEU A 226 -7.68 -9.50 27.56
N MET A 227 -6.33 -9.51 27.63
CA MET A 227 -5.64 -9.45 28.92
C MET A 227 -5.97 -8.16 29.68
N VAL A 228 -6.04 -7.02 28.99
CA VAL A 228 -6.45 -5.73 29.58
C VAL A 228 -7.91 -5.82 30.12
N ALA A 229 -8.83 -6.37 29.33
CA ALA A 229 -10.23 -6.53 29.75
C ALA A 229 -10.35 -7.41 31.00
N ARG A 230 -9.65 -8.56 31.02
CA ARG A 230 -9.66 -9.49 32.18
C ARG A 230 -9.05 -8.88 33.43
N SER A 231 -8.17 -7.91 33.33
CA SER A 231 -7.57 -7.24 34.49
C SER A 231 -8.57 -6.43 35.32
N GLY A 232 -9.76 -6.14 34.78
CA GLY A 232 -10.80 -5.41 35.49
C GLY A 232 -11.35 -6.13 36.73
N HIS A 233 -11.24 -7.46 36.82
CA HIS A 233 -11.57 -8.26 37.99
C HIS A 233 -10.40 -8.51 38.95
N MET A 234 -9.19 -8.06 38.59
CA MET A 234 -8.01 -8.31 39.38
C MET A 234 -7.69 -7.12 40.31
N PRO A 235 -7.10 -7.38 41.49
CA PRO A 235 -6.62 -6.29 42.33
C PRO A 235 -5.55 -5.49 41.63
N GLN A 236 -5.52 -4.17 41.89
CA GLN A 236 -4.47 -3.25 41.45
C GLN A 236 -3.74 -2.73 42.68
N VAL A 237 -2.42 -2.78 42.65
CA VAL A 237 -1.55 -2.34 43.75
C VAL A 237 -0.61 -1.26 43.24
N ALA A 238 -0.64 -0.10 43.87
CA ALA A 238 0.27 0.99 43.57
C ALA A 238 0.90 1.56 44.86
N ALA A 239 2.19 1.82 44.83
CA ALA A 239 2.82 2.65 45.84
C ALA A 239 2.65 4.12 45.45
N SER A 240 2.41 4.97 46.46
CA SER A 240 2.28 6.42 46.28
C SER A 240 3.05 7.18 47.36
N ALA A 241 3.59 8.32 46.99
CA ALA A 241 4.16 9.32 47.91
C ALA A 241 3.57 10.68 47.53
N THR A 242 3.11 11.42 48.49
CA THR A 242 2.55 12.75 48.29
C THR A 242 3.17 13.76 49.22
N GLN A 243 3.43 14.95 48.72
CA GLN A 243 3.76 16.15 49.51
C GLN A 243 2.74 17.21 49.11
N GLN A 244 2.10 17.82 50.13
CA GLN A 244 1.10 18.86 49.93
C GLN A 244 1.43 20.07 50.79
N TRP A 245 1.14 21.24 50.26
CA TRP A 245 1.20 22.53 50.98
C TRP A 245 -0.09 23.28 50.70
N SER A 246 -0.61 24.00 51.67
CA SER A 246 -1.82 24.81 51.45
C SER A 246 -1.88 25.97 52.40
N ASP A 247 -2.23 27.17 51.89
CA ASP A 247 -2.44 28.38 52.69
C ASP A 247 -3.54 29.24 52.03
N SER A 248 -4.04 30.17 52.82
CA SER A 248 -4.97 31.24 52.40
C SER A 248 -4.28 32.35 51.60
N SER A 249 -2.95 32.49 51.73
CA SER A 249 -2.11 33.42 51.01
C SER A 249 -1.34 32.78 49.88
N TRP A 250 -1.13 33.54 48.77
CA TRP A 250 -0.29 33.12 47.66
C TRP A 250 1.18 33.10 48.06
N PRO A 251 1.98 32.08 47.68
CA PRO A 251 1.66 30.98 46.74
C PRO A 251 1.10 29.70 47.37
N GLY A 252 0.79 29.62 48.62
CA GLY A 252 0.25 28.47 49.32
C GLY A 252 1.31 27.42 49.68
N ASP A 253 2.47 27.87 50.16
CA ASP A 253 3.66 27.06 50.48
C ASP A 253 3.79 26.66 51.96
N ASP A 254 2.85 27.11 52.81
CA ASP A 254 2.78 26.76 54.23
C ASP A 254 1.97 25.46 54.46
N ASN A 255 1.89 25.02 55.74
CA ASN A 255 1.16 23.85 56.19
C ASN A 255 1.50 22.55 55.44
N GLY A 256 2.78 22.30 55.26
CA GLY A 256 3.29 21.11 54.54
C GLY A 256 2.86 19.78 55.19
N LYS A 257 2.31 18.85 54.38
CA LYS A 257 1.95 17.50 54.80
C LYS A 257 2.54 16.51 53.82
N TRP A 258 3.08 15.41 54.28
CA TRP A 258 3.56 14.34 53.47
C TRP A 258 2.95 13.02 53.84
N GLY A 259 2.89 12.10 52.88
CA GLY A 259 2.39 10.75 53.09
C GLY A 259 3.03 9.77 52.10
N VAL A 260 3.32 8.57 52.56
CA VAL A 260 3.74 7.46 51.78
C VAL A 260 2.84 6.28 52.04
N GLY A 261 2.37 5.58 51.02
CA GLY A 261 1.46 4.49 51.21
C GLY A 261 1.43 3.50 50.06
N VAL A 262 0.79 2.38 50.27
CA VAL A 262 0.46 1.42 49.25
C VAL A 262 -1.05 1.36 49.17
N ASN A 263 -1.57 1.60 47.97
CA ASN A 263 -3.03 1.51 47.71
C ASN A 263 -3.32 0.19 46.99
N VAL A 264 -4.28 -0.56 47.51
CA VAL A 264 -4.84 -1.76 46.89
C VAL A 264 -6.29 -1.47 46.56
N SER A 265 -6.64 -1.51 45.28
CA SER A 265 -8.01 -1.34 44.80
C SER A 265 -8.44 -2.55 43.98
N MET A 266 -9.68 -2.99 44.19
CA MET A 266 -10.29 -4.09 43.44
C MET A 266 -11.76 -3.79 43.21
N ASN A 267 -12.20 -3.98 41.96
CA ASN A 267 -13.62 -3.84 41.65
C ASN A 267 -14.33 -5.17 41.98
N VAL A 268 -15.03 -5.21 43.11
CA VAL A 268 -15.69 -6.43 43.62
C VAL A 268 -17.02 -6.69 42.90
N PHE A 269 -17.74 -5.60 42.58
CA PHE A 269 -19.04 -5.69 41.91
C PHE A 269 -19.27 -4.45 41.04
N ASP A 270 -19.63 -4.66 39.77
CA ASP A 270 -19.84 -3.58 38.78
C ASP A 270 -21.05 -3.84 37.86
N THR A 271 -22.06 -4.59 38.38
CA THR A 271 -23.30 -4.91 37.64
C THR A 271 -23.03 -5.57 36.26
N GLY A 272 -21.89 -6.26 36.09
CA GLY A 272 -21.53 -6.99 34.86
C GLY A 272 -20.78 -6.16 33.78
N VAL A 273 -20.38 -4.94 34.09
CA VAL A 273 -19.63 -4.09 33.13
C VAL A 273 -18.31 -4.74 32.72
N THR A 274 -17.53 -5.24 33.69
CA THR A 274 -16.26 -5.92 33.38
C THR A 274 -16.51 -7.23 32.62
N LEU A 275 -17.52 -7.99 32.95
CA LEU A 275 -17.87 -9.22 32.22
C LEU A 275 -18.25 -8.92 30.77
N SER A 276 -19.04 -7.89 30.53
CA SER A 276 -19.39 -7.43 29.18
C SER A 276 -18.17 -6.98 28.38
N LYS A 277 -17.21 -6.29 29.01
CA LYS A 277 -15.91 -5.92 28.36
C LYS A 277 -15.08 -7.15 28.00
N ILE A 278 -15.07 -8.18 28.85
CA ILE A 278 -14.38 -9.44 28.56
C ILE A 278 -15.03 -10.14 27.39
N HIS A 279 -16.36 -10.29 27.36
CA HIS A 279 -17.07 -10.90 26.24
C HIS A 279 -16.87 -10.12 24.93
N GLY A 280 -16.85 -8.79 24.98
CA GLY A 280 -16.53 -7.95 23.84
C GLY A 280 -15.11 -8.24 23.30
N ALA A 281 -14.13 -8.27 24.20
CA ALA A 281 -12.73 -8.55 23.82
C ALA A 281 -12.53 -10.00 23.32
N GLU A 282 -13.30 -10.98 23.83
CA GLU A 282 -13.31 -12.35 23.31
C GLU A 282 -13.92 -12.43 21.91
N ALA A 283 -14.98 -11.69 21.65
CA ALA A 283 -15.56 -11.57 20.31
C ALA A 283 -14.57 -10.89 19.32
N ASP A 284 -13.87 -9.83 19.77
CA ASP A 284 -12.84 -9.16 18.96
C ASP A 284 -11.66 -10.08 18.66
N LEU A 285 -11.24 -10.92 19.61
CA LEU A 285 -10.22 -11.94 19.38
C LEU A 285 -10.66 -12.94 18.31
N LYS A 286 -11.87 -13.50 18.43
CA LYS A 286 -12.42 -14.41 17.42
C LYS A 286 -12.51 -13.74 16.03
N LYS A 287 -12.95 -12.49 15.98
CA LYS A 287 -12.96 -11.71 14.74
C LYS A 287 -11.56 -11.59 14.14
N ALA A 288 -10.55 -11.31 14.96
CA ALA A 288 -9.17 -11.22 14.49
C ALA A 288 -8.65 -12.58 13.97
N GLU A 289 -9.00 -13.69 14.61
CA GLU A 289 -8.66 -15.05 14.17
C GLU A 289 -9.34 -15.40 12.83
N GLU A 290 -10.61 -15.06 12.64
CA GLU A 290 -11.29 -15.24 11.36
C GLU A 290 -10.75 -14.31 10.27
N THR A 291 -10.36 -13.08 10.62
CA THR A 291 -9.66 -12.18 9.70
C THR A 291 -8.34 -12.79 9.23
N TYR A 292 -7.57 -13.40 10.14
CA TYR A 292 -6.34 -14.11 9.76
C TYR A 292 -6.61 -15.26 8.79
N ARG A 293 -7.62 -16.11 9.04
CA ARG A 293 -8.01 -17.20 8.13
C ARG A 293 -8.41 -16.69 6.75
N ASN A 294 -9.27 -15.67 6.72
CA ASN A 294 -9.69 -15.06 5.46
C ASN A 294 -8.51 -14.44 4.70
N THR A 295 -7.52 -13.87 5.42
CA THR A 295 -6.29 -13.37 4.79
C THR A 295 -5.48 -14.49 4.16
N VAL A 296 -5.38 -15.66 4.83
CA VAL A 296 -4.71 -16.86 4.26
C VAL A 296 -5.40 -17.29 2.98
N ASP A 297 -6.73 -17.40 2.98
CA ASP A 297 -7.50 -17.80 1.80
C ASP A 297 -7.37 -16.79 0.65
N SER A 298 -7.38 -15.50 0.99
CA SER A 298 -7.20 -14.41 0.01
C SER A 298 -5.80 -14.44 -0.63
N VAL A 299 -4.75 -14.65 0.18
CA VAL A 299 -3.38 -14.79 -0.34
C VAL A 299 -3.24 -16.01 -1.23
N ASN A 300 -3.82 -17.15 -0.85
CA ASN A 300 -3.80 -18.36 -1.66
C ASN A 300 -4.52 -18.16 -3.02
N LEU A 301 -5.65 -17.46 -3.02
CA LEU A 301 -6.38 -17.12 -4.24
C LEU A 301 -5.58 -16.15 -5.12
N ASP A 302 -4.97 -15.14 -4.52
CA ASP A 302 -4.16 -14.12 -5.19
C ASP A 302 -2.95 -14.74 -5.90
N VAL A 303 -2.17 -15.59 -5.20
CA VAL A 303 -1.05 -16.33 -5.79
C VAL A 303 -1.51 -17.24 -6.93
N ARG A 304 -2.61 -17.98 -6.73
CA ARG A 304 -3.15 -18.89 -7.74
C ARG A 304 -3.61 -18.14 -8.99
N SER A 305 -4.30 -17.02 -8.81
CA SER A 305 -4.78 -16.17 -9.91
C SER A 305 -3.62 -15.61 -10.73
N ASN A 306 -2.62 -15.04 -10.06
CA ASN A 306 -1.45 -14.47 -10.71
C ASN A 306 -0.60 -15.54 -11.41
N TYR A 307 -0.46 -16.73 -10.82
CA TYR A 307 0.23 -17.85 -11.47
C TYR A 307 -0.47 -18.31 -12.75
N LEU A 308 -1.80 -18.46 -12.71
CA LEU A 308 -2.58 -18.85 -13.89
C LEU A 308 -2.54 -17.76 -14.97
N GLY A 309 -2.60 -16.48 -14.58
CA GLY A 309 -2.44 -15.35 -15.48
C GLY A 309 -1.08 -15.34 -16.18
N LEU A 310 0.00 -15.61 -15.43
CA LEU A 310 1.35 -15.72 -16.00
C LEU A 310 1.44 -16.86 -17.02
N ARG A 311 0.87 -18.03 -16.73
CA ARG A 311 0.88 -19.17 -17.65
C ARG A 311 0.00 -18.95 -18.87
N GLU A 312 -1.08 -18.20 -18.76
CA GLU A 312 -1.92 -17.76 -19.88
C GLU A 312 -1.13 -16.80 -20.79
N ALA A 313 -0.51 -15.76 -20.22
CA ALA A 313 0.30 -14.80 -20.95
C ALA A 313 1.49 -15.47 -21.67
N GLU A 314 2.15 -16.43 -21.01
CA GLU A 314 3.22 -17.23 -21.61
C GLU A 314 2.78 -17.96 -22.87
N LYS A 315 1.60 -18.61 -22.86
CA LYS A 315 1.06 -19.30 -24.03
C LYS A 315 0.70 -18.34 -25.16
N ARG A 316 0.21 -17.14 -24.83
CA ARG A 316 -0.11 -16.11 -25.83
C ARG A 316 1.13 -15.63 -26.59
N ILE A 317 2.30 -15.53 -25.96
CA ILE A 317 3.56 -15.14 -26.62
C ILE A 317 3.84 -16.05 -27.81
N SER A 318 3.79 -17.37 -27.64
CA SER A 318 4.09 -18.31 -28.72
C SER A 318 3.07 -18.21 -29.89
N THR A 319 1.79 -18.05 -29.56
CA THR A 319 0.73 -17.93 -30.56
C THR A 319 0.83 -16.61 -31.33
N THR A 320 1.05 -15.50 -30.64
CA THR A 320 1.14 -14.18 -31.29
C THR A 320 2.45 -14.02 -32.08
N LYS A 321 3.55 -14.65 -31.63
CA LYS A 321 4.79 -14.69 -32.39
C LYS A 321 4.60 -15.37 -33.75
N LEU A 322 3.95 -16.55 -33.78
CA LEU A 322 3.64 -17.26 -35.01
C LEU A 322 2.74 -16.42 -35.94
N ALA A 323 1.74 -15.72 -35.34
CA ALA A 323 0.88 -14.82 -36.11
C ALA A 323 1.65 -13.66 -36.76
N VAL A 324 2.68 -13.12 -36.10
CA VAL A 324 3.56 -12.09 -36.69
C VAL A 324 4.35 -12.67 -37.87
N GLU A 325 4.93 -13.86 -37.72
CA GLU A 325 5.70 -14.51 -38.79
C GLU A 325 4.82 -14.77 -40.02
N GLN A 326 3.57 -15.24 -39.81
CA GLN A 326 2.62 -15.48 -40.91
C GLN A 326 2.13 -14.18 -41.56
N ALA A 327 1.82 -13.14 -40.78
CA ALA A 327 1.36 -11.86 -41.31
C ALA A 327 2.46 -11.09 -42.05
N ASP A 328 3.71 -11.23 -41.62
CA ASP A 328 4.86 -10.61 -42.30
C ASP A 328 5.09 -11.25 -43.69
N GLU A 329 5.00 -12.58 -43.75
CA GLU A 329 5.11 -13.30 -45.04
C GLU A 329 3.89 -13.02 -45.94
N ASP A 330 2.68 -12.94 -45.42
CA ASP A 330 1.49 -12.58 -46.18
C ASP A 330 1.62 -11.17 -46.80
N TYR A 331 2.03 -10.20 -45.99
CA TYR A 331 2.32 -8.84 -46.49
C TYR A 331 3.38 -8.84 -47.58
N ARG A 332 4.47 -9.57 -47.41
CA ARG A 332 5.53 -9.70 -48.41
C ARG A 332 5.02 -10.28 -49.73
N ILE A 333 4.19 -11.33 -49.65
CA ILE A 333 3.60 -11.96 -50.85
C ILE A 333 2.59 -11.02 -51.52
N ALA A 334 1.71 -10.36 -50.74
CA ALA A 334 0.74 -9.40 -51.28
C ALA A 334 1.42 -8.27 -52.05
N GLN A 335 2.52 -7.72 -51.48
CA GLN A 335 3.32 -6.67 -52.09
C GLN A 335 3.97 -7.15 -53.41
N LEU A 336 4.55 -8.34 -53.42
CA LEU A 336 5.17 -8.89 -54.63
C LEU A 336 4.12 -9.15 -55.74
N ARG A 337 2.95 -9.71 -55.39
CA ARG A 337 1.84 -9.94 -56.33
C ARG A 337 1.33 -8.63 -56.90
N TYR A 338 1.17 -7.61 -56.09
CA TYR A 338 0.76 -6.28 -56.56
C TYR A 338 1.78 -5.67 -57.52
N MET A 339 3.08 -5.70 -57.19
CA MET A 339 4.17 -5.21 -58.08
C MET A 339 4.25 -5.97 -59.39
N SER A 340 3.90 -7.25 -59.42
CA SER A 340 3.86 -8.10 -60.61
C SER A 340 2.55 -7.96 -61.39
N GLY A 341 1.59 -7.15 -60.98
CA GLY A 341 0.32 -6.90 -61.65
C GLY A 341 -0.71 -8.03 -61.50
N VAL A 342 -0.50 -9.02 -60.60
CA VAL A 342 -1.39 -10.17 -60.37
C VAL A 342 -2.13 -10.11 -59.01
N GLY A 343 -1.88 -9.06 -58.22
CA GLY A 343 -2.57 -8.76 -56.94
C GLY A 343 -3.29 -7.41 -57.00
N THR A 344 -4.13 -7.15 -56.02
CA THR A 344 -4.87 -5.88 -55.89
C THR A 344 -4.26 -4.97 -54.86
N ASN A 345 -4.50 -3.64 -54.97
CA ASN A 345 -4.13 -2.66 -53.95
C ASN A 345 -4.77 -3.02 -52.57
N THR A 346 -5.99 -3.52 -52.58
CA THR A 346 -6.71 -3.93 -51.35
C THR A 346 -5.99 -5.09 -50.64
N ASP A 347 -5.45 -6.08 -51.38
CA ASP A 347 -4.69 -7.19 -50.78
C ASP A 347 -3.49 -6.69 -49.99
N VAL A 348 -2.77 -5.68 -50.50
CA VAL A 348 -1.60 -5.11 -49.82
C VAL A 348 -2.02 -4.33 -48.58
N LEU A 349 -3.07 -3.53 -48.69
CA LEU A 349 -3.56 -2.73 -47.53
C LEU A 349 -4.10 -3.64 -46.42
N ASP A 350 -4.87 -4.68 -46.75
CA ASP A 350 -5.39 -5.65 -45.81
C ASP A 350 -4.27 -6.43 -45.10
N ALA A 351 -3.29 -6.89 -45.85
CA ALA A 351 -2.11 -7.56 -45.30
C ALA A 351 -1.27 -6.63 -44.40
N GLN A 352 -1.15 -5.35 -44.76
CA GLN A 352 -0.46 -4.35 -43.93
C GLN A 352 -1.19 -4.13 -42.58
N VAL A 353 -2.53 -4.04 -42.60
CA VAL A 353 -3.36 -3.94 -41.38
C VAL A 353 -3.18 -5.18 -40.53
N ALA A 354 -3.25 -6.37 -41.13
CA ALA A 354 -3.09 -7.65 -40.41
C ALA A 354 -1.69 -7.76 -39.77
N LEU A 355 -0.63 -7.36 -40.45
CA LEU A 355 0.73 -7.33 -39.91
C LEU A 355 0.86 -6.37 -38.73
N THR A 356 0.33 -5.16 -38.86
CA THR A 356 0.37 -4.16 -37.79
C THR A 356 -0.37 -4.67 -36.55
N GLN A 357 -1.55 -5.28 -36.74
CA GLN A 357 -2.34 -5.88 -35.65
C GLN A 357 -1.59 -7.06 -35.00
N ALA A 358 -0.98 -7.95 -35.80
CA ALA A 358 -0.21 -9.08 -35.27
C ALA A 358 0.99 -8.61 -34.42
N LYS A 359 1.75 -7.61 -34.87
CA LYS A 359 2.86 -7.00 -34.13
C LYS A 359 2.40 -6.32 -32.85
N THR A 360 1.28 -5.61 -32.88
CA THR A 360 0.66 -4.99 -31.69
C THR A 360 0.25 -6.04 -30.66
N ASN A 361 -0.41 -7.12 -31.11
CA ASN A 361 -0.81 -8.22 -30.25
C ASN A 361 0.40 -8.94 -29.61
N TYR A 362 1.49 -9.09 -30.33
CA TYR A 362 2.72 -9.69 -29.80
C TYR A 362 3.38 -8.78 -28.75
N THR A 363 3.46 -7.47 -29.00
CA THR A 363 3.95 -6.49 -28.03
C THR A 363 3.08 -6.50 -26.74
N GLN A 364 1.76 -6.58 -26.92
CA GLN A 364 0.83 -6.70 -25.78
C GLN A 364 1.07 -8.01 -25.01
N ALA A 365 1.27 -9.13 -25.68
CA ALA A 365 1.52 -10.41 -25.01
C ALA A 365 2.83 -10.40 -24.19
N LEU A 366 3.88 -9.77 -24.70
CA LEU A 366 5.13 -9.58 -23.97
C LEU A 366 4.97 -8.66 -22.75
N TYR A 367 4.20 -7.59 -22.89
CA TYR A 367 3.86 -6.70 -21.78
C TYR A 367 3.08 -7.45 -20.72
N ASP A 368 2.00 -8.14 -21.08
CA ASP A 368 1.14 -8.89 -20.15
C ASP A 368 1.92 -9.98 -19.41
N TYR A 369 2.89 -10.63 -20.08
CA TYR A 369 3.75 -11.62 -19.45
C TYR A 369 4.65 -10.99 -18.38
N ASN A 370 5.32 -9.89 -18.69
CA ASN A 370 6.25 -9.23 -17.77
C ASN A 370 5.51 -8.63 -16.56
N THR A 371 4.35 -8.02 -16.78
CA THR A 371 3.50 -7.50 -15.68
C THR A 371 2.91 -8.62 -14.84
N SER A 372 2.44 -9.72 -15.44
CA SER A 372 1.95 -10.90 -14.71
C SER A 372 3.05 -11.56 -13.88
N LYS A 373 4.29 -11.59 -14.38
CA LYS A 373 5.45 -12.08 -13.63
C LYS A 373 5.71 -11.23 -12.40
N THR A 374 5.73 -9.90 -12.57
CA THR A 374 5.89 -8.96 -11.45
C THR A 374 4.75 -9.08 -10.44
N ALA A 375 3.50 -9.21 -10.91
CA ALA A 375 2.35 -9.42 -10.05
C ALA A 375 2.46 -10.74 -9.24
N LEU A 376 2.91 -11.83 -9.87
CA LEU A 376 3.18 -13.09 -9.17
C LEU A 376 4.30 -12.94 -8.14
N GLU A 377 5.44 -12.35 -8.49
CA GLU A 377 6.55 -12.10 -7.57
C GLU A 377 6.12 -11.26 -6.36
N THR A 378 5.28 -10.26 -6.59
CA THR A 378 4.69 -9.45 -5.51
C THR A 378 3.71 -10.28 -4.68
N SER A 379 2.87 -11.09 -5.31
CA SER A 379 1.88 -11.92 -4.63
C SER A 379 2.49 -13.05 -3.80
N ILE A 380 3.71 -13.49 -4.08
CA ILE A 380 4.43 -14.46 -3.25
C ILE A 380 5.37 -13.79 -2.22
N GLY A 381 5.48 -12.46 -2.24
CA GLY A 381 6.27 -11.72 -1.24
C GLY A 381 7.79 -11.80 -1.47
N VAL A 382 8.25 -11.89 -2.72
CA VAL A 382 9.70 -11.82 -3.02
C VAL A 382 10.25 -10.48 -2.55
N PRO A 383 11.24 -10.46 -1.63
CA PRO A 383 11.83 -9.22 -1.16
C PRO A 383 12.56 -8.49 -2.30
N MET A 384 12.61 -7.17 -2.22
CA MET A 384 13.51 -6.41 -3.08
C MET A 384 14.95 -6.84 -2.80
N GLU A 385 15.63 -7.39 -3.79
CA GLU A 385 17.10 -7.37 -3.75
C GLU A 385 17.52 -5.91 -3.84
N ASN A 386 18.25 -5.43 -2.83
CA ASN A 386 18.77 -4.07 -2.83
C ASN A 386 19.77 -3.93 -4.01
N PRO A 387 19.49 -3.12 -5.02
CA PRO A 387 20.44 -2.90 -6.12
C PRO A 387 21.67 -2.09 -5.67
N VAL A 388 21.78 -1.73 -4.40
CA VAL A 388 22.85 -0.88 -3.83
C VAL A 388 24.04 -1.70 -3.31
N THR A 389 24.00 -3.02 -3.38
CA THR A 389 25.10 -3.91 -2.92
C THR A 389 25.64 -4.85 -4.00
N ALA A 390 25.48 -4.47 -5.28
CA ALA A 390 26.16 -5.15 -6.38
C ALA A 390 27.22 -4.26 -7.00
#